data_d6e01950589203abafd3996b5fca5fc7
#
_entry.id   d6e01950589203abafd3996b5fca5fc7
#
_cell.length_a   1.000
_cell.length_b   1.000
_cell.length_c   1.000
_cell.angle_alpha   90.00
_cell.angle_beta   90.00
_cell.angle_gamma   90.00
#
_symmetry.space_group_name_H-M   'P 1'
#
loop_
_entity.id
_entity.type
_entity.pdbx_description
1 polymer ?
#
loop_
_entity_poly.entity_id
_entity_poly.type
_entity_poly.pdbx_seq_one_letter_code
_entity_poly.pdbx_strand_id
1 'polypeptide(L)'
;ESTMCESWIEAHGRYNWRVDLAKFREARKYPNSFNRVITPADVRDFENAFRTAIEEVGSFEVAGEVCYWKNYGNYQSRNRITLKLLHHLKVPLNWNNFTRTLRKLSKTPSFDNFVDLRHACNQLRGFATPITFLAFYNPTEYPMVDKHIANWWIKNKTKYGYRTSPIFSQRSDGWIQTYTRFQNCQNWNAYIAWARFCRDYAERVAENCELEWRARDVEIAIWEAQKRDINLNTFL
;
A
#
# COMPACT_ATOMS: atom_id res chain seq x y z
N GLU A 1 -20.87 15.44 -17.85
CA GLU A 1 -20.56 14.04 -17.40
C GLU A 1 -19.15 13.63 -17.78
N SER A 2 -18.65 13.95 -19.00
CA SER A 2 -17.29 13.62 -19.46
C SER A 2 -16.17 14.22 -18.56
N THR A 3 -16.30 15.45 -18.11
CA THR A 3 -15.23 16.17 -17.40
C THR A 3 -14.91 15.68 -15.99
N MET A 4 -15.85 15.03 -15.29
CA MET A 4 -15.59 14.53 -13.93
C MET A 4 -14.68 13.30 -13.93
N CYS A 5 -14.88 12.38 -14.87
CA CYS A 5 -14.06 11.18 -15.03
C CYS A 5 -12.65 11.50 -15.54
N GLU A 6 -12.50 12.50 -16.40
CA GLU A 6 -11.25 12.83 -17.07
C GLU A 6 -10.09 13.06 -16.10
N SER A 7 -10.30 13.85 -15.04
CA SER A 7 -9.22 14.14 -14.07
C SER A 7 -8.72 12.89 -13.34
N TRP A 8 -9.63 11.97 -13.02
CA TRP A 8 -9.27 10.71 -12.36
C TRP A 8 -8.57 9.73 -13.30
N ILE A 9 -9.10 9.58 -14.52
CA ILE A 9 -8.52 8.73 -15.56
C ILE A 9 -7.14 9.27 -15.95
N GLU A 10 -7.00 10.58 -16.13
CA GLU A 10 -5.74 11.22 -16.44
C GLU A 10 -4.70 10.96 -15.34
N ALA A 11 -5.06 11.22 -14.08
CA ALA A 11 -4.15 11.01 -12.96
C ALA A 11 -3.72 9.55 -12.85
N HIS A 12 -4.66 8.60 -12.92
CA HIS A 12 -4.35 7.17 -12.89
C HIS A 12 -3.46 6.74 -14.08
N GLY A 13 -3.76 7.22 -15.30
CA GLY A 13 -3.00 6.89 -16.51
C GLY A 13 -1.58 7.43 -16.53
N ARG A 14 -1.27 8.42 -15.66
CA ARG A 14 0.08 8.97 -15.51
C ARG A 14 0.96 8.21 -14.52
N TYR A 15 0.44 7.16 -13.89
CA TYR A 15 1.22 6.35 -12.98
C TYR A 15 2.42 5.72 -13.67
N ASN A 16 3.63 5.99 -13.16
CA ASN A 16 4.88 5.62 -13.82
C ASN A 16 5.92 4.99 -12.87
N TRP A 17 5.46 4.47 -11.71
CA TRP A 17 6.36 3.83 -10.76
C TRP A 17 6.93 2.53 -11.34
N ARG A 18 8.21 2.57 -11.65
CA ARG A 18 8.95 1.44 -12.23
C ARG A 18 10.04 0.99 -11.26
N VAL A 19 10.10 -0.29 -11.01
CA VAL A 19 11.05 -0.90 -10.08
C VAL A 19 11.79 -2.05 -10.76
N ASP A 20 13.11 -1.96 -10.76
CA ASP A 20 13.99 -3.04 -11.17
C ASP A 20 14.36 -3.87 -9.94
N LEU A 21 13.72 -5.03 -9.77
CA LEU A 21 13.95 -5.93 -8.65
C LEU A 21 15.37 -6.54 -8.67
N ALA A 22 15.99 -6.64 -9.85
CA ALA A 22 17.35 -7.18 -10.00
C ALA A 22 18.41 -6.26 -9.36
N LYS A 23 18.09 -5.01 -9.06
CA LYS A 23 18.97 -4.09 -8.30
C LYS A 23 19.03 -4.39 -6.80
N PHE A 24 18.23 -5.33 -6.29
CA PHE A 24 18.40 -5.83 -4.94
C PHE A 24 19.78 -6.51 -4.81
N ARG A 25 20.59 -6.09 -3.85
CA ARG A 25 21.99 -6.54 -3.72
C ARG A 25 22.14 -8.05 -3.60
N GLU A 26 21.18 -8.70 -2.93
CA GLU A 26 21.17 -10.14 -2.67
C GLU A 26 20.31 -10.92 -3.69
N ALA A 27 19.89 -10.29 -4.81
CA ALA A 27 19.01 -10.91 -5.81
C ALA A 27 19.53 -12.27 -6.31
N ARG A 28 20.84 -12.41 -6.46
CA ARG A 28 21.47 -13.67 -6.92
C ARG A 28 21.26 -14.86 -5.98
N LYS A 29 20.94 -14.60 -4.69
CA LYS A 29 20.64 -15.65 -3.72
C LYS A 29 19.21 -16.19 -3.85
N TYR A 30 18.39 -15.53 -4.66
CA TYR A 30 16.98 -15.83 -4.88
C TYR A 30 16.70 -15.99 -6.38
N PRO A 31 17.19 -17.10 -7.02
CA PRO A 31 17.20 -17.22 -8.48
C PRO A 31 15.81 -17.22 -9.13
N ASN A 32 14.77 -17.57 -8.39
CA ASN A 32 13.38 -17.58 -8.84
C ASN A 32 12.65 -16.26 -8.52
N SER A 33 13.33 -15.29 -7.92
CA SER A 33 12.78 -14.01 -7.47
C SER A 33 13.78 -12.89 -7.76
N PHE A 34 13.33 -11.63 -7.68
CA PHE A 34 14.19 -10.45 -7.92
C PHE A 34 14.89 -10.43 -9.30
N ASN A 35 14.28 -11.01 -10.31
CA ASN A 35 14.89 -11.15 -11.65
C ASN A 35 14.13 -10.41 -12.75
N ARG A 36 13.24 -9.50 -12.38
CA ARG A 36 12.36 -8.78 -13.32
C ARG A 36 12.20 -7.29 -12.96
N VAL A 37 11.73 -6.55 -13.95
CA VAL A 37 11.28 -5.16 -13.78
C VAL A 37 9.77 -5.16 -13.59
N ILE A 38 9.28 -4.44 -12.59
CA ILE A 38 7.85 -4.19 -12.38
C ILE A 38 7.54 -2.81 -12.94
N THR A 39 6.78 -2.78 -14.01
CA THR A 39 6.23 -1.55 -14.62
C THR A 39 4.82 -1.29 -14.09
N PRO A 40 4.21 -0.11 -14.33
CA PRO A 40 2.81 0.13 -13.99
C PRO A 40 1.84 -0.92 -14.55
N ALA A 41 2.08 -1.44 -15.75
CA ALA A 41 1.27 -2.48 -16.36
C ALA A 41 1.34 -3.83 -15.63
N ASP A 42 2.44 -4.11 -14.94
CA ASP A 42 2.69 -5.38 -14.25
C ASP A 42 2.13 -5.39 -12.83
N VAL A 43 1.71 -4.25 -12.28
CA VAL A 43 1.33 -4.13 -10.84
C VAL A 43 0.19 -5.07 -10.47
N ARG A 44 -0.84 -5.19 -11.30
CA ARG A 44 -1.98 -6.10 -11.03
C ARG A 44 -1.55 -7.56 -11.00
N ASP A 45 -0.69 -7.98 -11.92
CA ASP A 45 -0.13 -9.35 -11.94
C ASP A 45 0.77 -9.58 -10.74
N PHE A 46 1.53 -8.58 -10.33
CA PHE A 46 2.37 -8.63 -9.14
C PHE A 46 1.53 -8.76 -7.86
N GLU A 47 0.45 -7.99 -7.72
CA GLU A 47 -0.53 -8.10 -6.63
C GLU A 47 -1.16 -9.51 -6.62
N ASN A 48 -1.57 -10.05 -7.78
CA ASN A 48 -2.12 -11.39 -7.90
C ASN A 48 -1.12 -12.48 -7.50
N ALA A 49 0.13 -12.37 -7.93
CA ALA A 49 1.19 -13.32 -7.56
C ALA A 49 1.44 -13.31 -6.04
N PHE A 50 1.43 -12.12 -5.42
CA PHE A 50 1.54 -11.99 -3.96
C PHE A 50 0.35 -12.64 -3.25
N ARG A 51 -0.87 -12.36 -3.68
CA ARG A 51 -2.09 -12.95 -3.09
C ARG A 51 -2.07 -14.48 -3.19
N THR A 52 -1.73 -15.02 -4.34
CA THR A 52 -1.60 -16.48 -4.54
C THR A 52 -0.58 -17.08 -3.58
N ALA A 53 0.59 -16.46 -3.41
CA ALA A 53 1.59 -16.94 -2.47
C ALA A 53 1.13 -16.92 -1.02
N ILE A 54 0.29 -15.95 -0.64
CA ILE A 54 -0.31 -15.88 0.71
C ILE A 54 -1.36 -16.97 0.91
N GLU A 55 -2.25 -17.20 -0.07
CA GLU A 55 -3.33 -18.19 0.03
C GLU A 55 -2.81 -19.63 0.02
N GLU A 56 -1.85 -19.92 -0.82
CA GLU A 56 -1.28 -21.25 -1.01
C GLU A 56 -0.07 -21.53 -0.10
N VAL A 57 0.28 -20.57 0.77
CA VAL A 57 1.51 -20.60 1.59
C VAL A 57 2.73 -20.94 0.72
N GLY A 58 2.83 -20.24 -0.42
CA GLY A 58 3.90 -20.42 -1.40
C GLY A 58 5.23 -19.81 -0.96
N SER A 59 5.98 -19.31 -1.92
CA SER A 59 7.31 -18.75 -1.68
C SER A 59 7.28 -17.45 -0.87
N PHE A 60 8.06 -17.37 0.20
CA PHE A 60 8.17 -16.17 1.05
C PHE A 60 8.91 -15.02 0.34
N GLU A 61 9.70 -15.30 -0.67
CA GLU A 61 10.50 -14.32 -1.41
C GLU A 61 9.64 -13.25 -2.06
N VAL A 62 8.40 -13.58 -2.44
CA VAL A 62 7.47 -12.58 -3.00
C VAL A 62 7.16 -11.46 -2.02
N ALA A 63 7.11 -11.72 -0.73
CA ALA A 63 6.96 -10.66 0.28
C ALA A 63 8.20 -9.76 0.34
N GLY A 64 9.39 -10.33 0.12
CA GLY A 64 10.63 -9.55 -0.05
C GLY A 64 10.59 -8.67 -1.30
N GLU A 65 10.10 -9.19 -2.43
CA GLU A 65 9.93 -8.41 -3.66
C GLU A 65 8.99 -7.22 -3.45
N VAL A 66 7.84 -7.42 -2.79
CA VAL A 66 6.89 -6.34 -2.45
C VAL A 66 7.53 -5.32 -1.50
N CYS A 67 8.26 -5.79 -0.49
CA CYS A 67 8.99 -4.91 0.43
C CYS A 67 10.03 -4.05 -0.29
N TYR A 68 10.82 -4.64 -1.19
CA TYR A 68 11.80 -3.94 -2.00
C TYR A 68 11.14 -2.94 -2.95
N TRP A 69 10.08 -3.34 -3.62
CA TRP A 69 9.29 -2.50 -4.51
C TRP A 69 8.75 -1.26 -3.78
N LYS A 70 8.17 -1.44 -2.59
CA LYS A 70 7.66 -0.33 -1.77
C LYS A 70 8.75 0.65 -1.36
N ASN A 71 9.91 0.15 -1.01
CA ASN A 71 11.03 0.94 -0.49
C ASN A 71 12.04 1.35 -1.58
N TYR A 72 11.73 1.14 -2.85
CA TYR A 72 12.68 1.33 -3.96
C TYR A 72 13.28 2.73 -4.01
N GLY A 73 12.50 3.78 -3.73
CA GLY A 73 12.99 5.17 -3.64
C GLY A 73 13.88 5.45 -2.43
N ASN A 74 13.92 4.57 -1.44
CA ASN A 74 14.76 4.72 -0.25
C ASN A 74 16.12 4.01 -0.46
N TYR A 75 16.98 4.60 -1.25
CA TYR A 75 18.27 4.03 -1.66
C TYR A 75 19.16 3.58 -0.51
N GLN A 76 19.12 4.29 0.63
CA GLN A 76 19.98 4.00 1.77
C GLN A 76 19.55 2.77 2.57
N SER A 77 18.25 2.47 2.62
CA SER A 77 17.72 1.45 3.52
C SER A 77 16.96 0.32 2.84
N ARG A 78 16.58 0.45 1.55
CA ARG A 78 15.77 -0.55 0.84
C ARG A 78 16.35 -1.96 0.90
N ASN A 79 17.66 -2.11 0.67
CA ASN A 79 18.33 -3.42 0.72
C ASN A 79 18.32 -4.01 2.14
N ARG A 80 18.63 -3.19 3.14
CA ARG A 80 18.69 -3.61 4.55
C ARG A 80 17.30 -4.03 5.07
N ILE A 81 16.27 -3.25 4.76
CA ILE A 81 14.88 -3.53 5.19
C ILE A 81 14.41 -4.83 4.55
N THR A 82 14.60 -4.99 3.23
CA THR A 82 14.21 -6.19 2.49
C THR A 82 14.95 -7.42 3.00
N LEU A 83 16.27 -7.34 3.20
CA LEU A 83 17.06 -8.45 3.70
C LEU A 83 16.64 -8.87 5.11
N LYS A 84 16.34 -7.91 5.98
CA LYS A 84 15.84 -8.19 7.33
C LYS A 84 14.52 -8.96 7.30
N LEU A 85 13.60 -8.57 6.42
CA LEU A 85 12.34 -9.28 6.23
C LEU A 85 12.55 -10.70 5.68
N LEU A 86 13.36 -10.84 4.63
CA LEU A 86 13.64 -12.15 4.02
C LEU A 86 14.28 -13.13 5.02
N HIS A 87 15.24 -12.67 5.82
CA HIS A 87 15.85 -13.50 6.86
C HIS A 87 14.84 -13.97 7.91
N HIS A 88 13.89 -13.12 8.26
CA HIS A 88 12.82 -13.47 9.19
C HIS A 88 11.84 -14.47 8.57
N LEU A 89 11.34 -14.19 7.37
CA LEU A 89 10.34 -15.01 6.69
C LEU A 89 10.88 -16.35 6.14
N LYS A 90 12.20 -16.48 5.98
CA LYS A 90 12.87 -17.73 5.63
C LYS A 90 12.56 -18.88 6.61
N VAL A 91 12.27 -18.54 7.86
CA VAL A 91 11.86 -19.53 8.86
C VAL A 91 10.39 -19.91 8.60
N PRO A 92 10.07 -21.20 8.34
CA PRO A 92 8.72 -21.61 7.95
C PRO A 92 7.63 -21.20 8.94
N LEU A 93 7.91 -21.24 10.24
CA LEU A 93 6.97 -20.80 11.27
C LEU A 93 6.65 -19.32 11.15
N ASN A 94 7.64 -18.48 10.85
CA ASN A 94 7.44 -17.03 10.67
C ASN A 94 6.64 -16.73 9.39
N TRP A 95 6.93 -17.45 8.30
CA TRP A 95 6.16 -17.32 7.07
C TRP A 95 4.70 -17.73 7.27
N ASN A 96 4.45 -18.87 7.90
CA ASN A 96 3.10 -19.31 8.24
C ASN A 96 2.36 -18.29 9.15
N ASN A 97 3.06 -17.70 10.12
CA ASN A 97 2.49 -16.67 10.99
C ASN A 97 2.16 -15.39 10.21
N PHE A 98 3.06 -14.95 9.32
CA PHE A 98 2.84 -13.79 8.45
C PHE A 98 1.61 -13.98 7.55
N THR A 99 1.50 -15.09 6.83
CA THR A 99 0.37 -15.37 5.95
C THR A 99 -0.95 -15.45 6.72
N ARG A 100 -0.94 -16.08 7.89
CA ARG A 100 -2.11 -16.18 8.77
C ARG A 100 -2.57 -14.81 9.28
N THR A 101 -1.65 -13.99 9.77
CA THR A 101 -1.99 -12.66 10.32
C THR A 101 -2.47 -11.71 9.23
N LEU A 102 -1.89 -11.78 8.03
CA LEU A 102 -2.32 -10.97 6.90
C LEU A 102 -3.75 -11.33 6.46
N ARG A 103 -4.04 -12.62 6.31
CA ARG A 103 -5.40 -13.10 6.00
C ARG A 103 -6.42 -12.70 7.07
N LYS A 104 -6.03 -12.82 8.35
CA LYS A 104 -6.88 -12.41 9.49
C LYS A 104 -7.18 -10.91 9.45
N LEU A 105 -6.16 -10.07 9.24
CA LEU A 105 -6.32 -8.62 9.16
C LEU A 105 -7.25 -8.21 8.01
N SER A 106 -7.09 -8.84 6.84
CA SER A 106 -7.94 -8.55 5.69
C SER A 106 -9.42 -8.87 5.94
N LYS A 107 -9.70 -9.97 6.65
CA LYS A 107 -11.08 -10.40 6.97
C LYS A 107 -11.69 -9.64 8.15
N THR A 108 -10.87 -9.30 9.13
CA THR A 108 -11.29 -8.66 10.39
C THR A 108 -10.33 -7.50 10.70
N PRO A 109 -10.51 -6.36 10.02
CA PRO A 109 -9.65 -5.20 10.21
C PRO A 109 -9.83 -4.63 11.63
N SER A 110 -8.77 -4.66 12.41
CA SER A 110 -8.69 -4.08 13.74
C SER A 110 -7.28 -3.62 14.06
N PHE A 111 -7.14 -2.72 15.02
CA PHE A 111 -5.82 -2.27 15.45
C PHE A 111 -4.96 -3.42 15.99
N ASP A 112 -5.54 -4.32 16.78
CA ASP A 112 -4.79 -5.46 17.33
C ASP A 112 -4.33 -6.42 16.23
N ASN A 113 -5.15 -6.72 15.24
CA ASN A 113 -4.74 -7.53 14.09
C ASN A 113 -3.67 -6.85 13.24
N PHE A 114 -3.68 -5.51 13.15
CA PHE A 114 -2.60 -4.75 12.52
C PHE A 114 -1.29 -4.85 13.31
N VAL A 115 -1.35 -4.77 14.64
CA VAL A 115 -0.18 -4.97 15.52
C VAL A 115 0.38 -6.38 15.35
N ASP A 116 -0.48 -7.41 15.27
CA ASP A 116 -0.07 -8.79 15.01
C ASP A 116 0.68 -8.91 13.67
N LEU A 117 0.19 -8.27 12.60
CA LEU A 117 0.88 -8.24 11.30
C LEU A 117 2.24 -7.54 11.40
N ARG A 118 2.34 -6.42 12.10
CA ARG A 118 3.62 -5.72 12.30
C ARG A 118 4.65 -6.63 13.01
N HIS A 119 4.23 -7.38 14.01
CA HIS A 119 5.10 -8.35 14.67
C HIS A 119 5.51 -9.48 13.73
N ALA A 120 4.58 -10.00 12.93
CA ALA A 120 4.86 -11.02 11.93
C ALA A 120 5.83 -10.54 10.83
N CYS A 121 5.92 -9.24 10.58
CA CYS A 121 6.92 -8.59 9.70
C CYS A 121 8.25 -8.30 10.41
N ASN A 122 8.56 -8.93 11.53
CA ASN A 122 9.75 -8.63 12.35
C ASN A 122 9.82 -7.15 12.77
N GLN A 123 8.67 -6.58 13.14
CA GLN A 123 8.55 -5.20 13.63
C GLN A 123 9.21 -4.18 12.68
N LEU A 124 8.99 -4.32 11.38
CA LEU A 124 9.39 -3.30 10.42
C LEU A 124 8.88 -1.94 10.92
N ARG A 125 9.79 -1.01 11.13
CA ARG A 125 9.55 0.20 11.94
C ARG A 125 8.48 1.14 11.37
N GLY A 126 8.17 1.06 10.09
CA GLY A 126 7.20 1.94 9.45
C GLY A 126 5.75 1.46 9.60
N PHE A 127 4.82 2.38 9.42
CA PHE A 127 3.39 2.07 9.27
C PHE A 127 3.09 1.59 7.84
N ALA A 128 3.70 2.22 6.84
CA ALA A 128 3.36 2.04 5.43
C ALA A 128 3.71 0.65 4.88
N THR A 129 4.81 0.02 5.30
CA THR A 129 5.23 -1.28 4.73
C THR A 129 4.27 -2.42 5.09
N PRO A 130 3.85 -2.61 6.35
CA PRO A 130 2.81 -3.61 6.67
C PRO A 130 1.48 -3.36 5.93
N ILE A 131 1.08 -2.10 5.80
CA ILE A 131 -0.11 -1.72 5.04
C ILE A 131 0.04 -2.06 3.55
N THR A 132 1.24 -1.96 3.00
CA THR A 132 1.48 -2.36 1.60
C THR A 132 1.19 -3.84 1.37
N PHE A 133 1.54 -4.71 2.31
CA PHE A 133 1.18 -6.13 2.20
C PHE A 133 -0.34 -6.34 2.21
N LEU A 134 -1.06 -5.60 3.04
CA LEU A 134 -2.53 -5.65 3.07
C LEU A 134 -3.13 -5.18 1.74
N ALA A 135 -2.62 -4.09 1.18
CA ALA A 135 -3.07 -3.54 -0.10
C ALA A 135 -2.76 -4.49 -1.29
N PHE A 136 -1.60 -5.16 -1.28
CA PHE A 136 -1.25 -6.14 -2.29
C PHE A 136 -2.09 -7.43 -2.19
N TYR A 137 -2.43 -7.83 -0.97
CA TYR A 137 -3.25 -9.03 -0.74
C TYR A 137 -4.71 -8.81 -1.13
N ASN A 138 -5.28 -7.65 -0.81
CA ASN A 138 -6.68 -7.32 -1.12
C ASN A 138 -6.82 -5.88 -1.63
N PRO A 139 -6.39 -5.60 -2.87
CA PRO A 139 -6.38 -4.26 -3.45
C PRO A 139 -7.77 -3.68 -3.71
N THR A 140 -8.80 -4.51 -3.73
CA THR A 140 -10.20 -4.05 -3.85
C THR A 140 -10.62 -3.26 -2.63
N GLU A 141 -10.25 -3.74 -1.44
CA GLU A 141 -10.67 -3.15 -0.16
C GLU A 141 -9.66 -2.19 0.45
N TYR A 142 -8.35 -2.41 0.19
CA TYR A 142 -7.28 -1.74 0.92
C TYR A 142 -6.32 -1.00 -0.02
N PRO A 143 -6.25 0.34 0.09
CA PRO A 143 -5.24 1.15 -0.59
C PRO A 143 -3.92 1.11 0.15
N MET A 144 -2.84 1.55 -0.48
CA MET A 144 -1.60 1.86 0.23
C MET A 144 -1.68 3.23 0.92
N VAL A 145 -0.67 3.50 1.72
CA VAL A 145 -0.43 4.81 2.32
C VAL A 145 1.06 5.11 2.36
N ASP A 146 1.40 6.35 2.13
CA ASP A 146 2.72 6.91 2.33
C ASP A 146 2.60 8.38 2.77
N LYS A 147 3.71 9.10 2.84
CA LYS A 147 3.70 10.53 3.22
C LYS A 147 2.91 11.41 2.23
N HIS A 148 2.90 11.07 0.94
CA HIS A 148 2.17 11.85 -0.07
C HIS A 148 0.67 11.69 0.10
N ILE A 149 0.21 10.47 0.31
CA ILE A 149 -1.18 10.16 0.63
C ILE A 149 -1.60 10.81 1.96
N ALA A 150 -0.79 10.69 3.01
CA ALA A 150 -1.09 11.30 4.31
C ALA A 150 -1.20 12.83 4.20
N ASN A 151 -0.33 13.48 3.43
CA ASN A 151 -0.40 14.92 3.15
C ASN A 151 -1.65 15.29 2.34
N TRP A 152 -1.98 14.50 1.33
CA TRP A 152 -3.18 14.74 0.54
C TRP A 152 -4.44 14.59 1.39
N TRP A 153 -4.51 13.55 2.22
CA TRP A 153 -5.65 13.27 3.09
C TRP A 153 -5.95 14.44 4.04
N ILE A 154 -4.95 14.94 4.75
CA ILE A 154 -5.13 16.07 5.68
C ILE A 154 -5.65 17.34 4.98
N LYS A 155 -5.19 17.59 3.76
CA LYS A 155 -5.57 18.78 2.98
C LYS A 155 -6.96 18.68 2.35
N ASN A 156 -7.35 17.48 1.92
CA ASN A 156 -8.48 17.32 1.00
C ASN A 156 -9.69 16.59 1.59
N LYS A 157 -9.56 15.83 2.68
CA LYS A 157 -10.66 15.02 3.23
C LYS A 157 -11.96 15.80 3.46
N THR A 158 -11.86 17.08 3.83
CA THR A 158 -13.02 17.95 4.05
C THR A 158 -13.76 18.24 2.74
N LYS A 159 -13.03 18.48 1.65
CA LYS A 159 -13.60 18.71 0.32
C LYS A 159 -14.44 17.51 -0.14
N TYR A 160 -14.05 16.31 0.28
CA TYR A 160 -14.69 15.05 -0.13
C TYR A 160 -15.70 14.51 0.90
N GLY A 161 -16.13 15.33 1.87
CA GLY A 161 -17.16 14.94 2.84
C GLY A 161 -16.65 14.22 4.10
N TYR A 162 -15.33 14.04 4.26
CA TYR A 162 -14.71 13.33 5.38
C TYR A 162 -14.17 14.27 6.48
N ARG A 163 -14.84 15.40 6.72
CA ARG A 163 -14.38 16.48 7.61
C ARG A 163 -13.96 15.99 9.00
N THR A 164 -14.74 15.11 9.61
CA THR A 164 -14.52 14.61 10.98
C THR A 164 -13.60 13.39 11.04
N SER A 165 -13.18 12.86 9.89
CA SER A 165 -12.33 11.66 9.84
C SER A 165 -10.94 11.93 10.42
N PRO A 166 -10.34 10.92 11.10
CA PRO A 166 -9.00 11.03 11.66
C PRO A 166 -7.94 11.33 10.61
N ILE A 167 -6.83 11.91 11.04
CA ILE A 167 -5.64 12.18 10.24
C ILE A 167 -4.45 11.36 10.75
N PHE A 168 -3.49 11.12 9.87
CA PHE A 168 -2.25 10.45 10.23
C PHE A 168 -1.41 11.32 11.16
N SER A 169 -0.76 10.69 12.14
CA SER A 169 0.28 11.35 12.94
C SER A 169 1.53 11.51 12.07
N GLN A 170 1.94 12.75 11.82
CA GLN A 170 3.05 13.06 10.93
C GLN A 170 4.12 13.88 11.62
N ARG A 171 5.38 13.70 11.19
CA ARG A 171 6.49 14.59 11.47
C ARG A 171 6.38 15.86 10.60
N SER A 172 7.18 16.87 10.92
CA SER A 172 7.26 18.12 10.12
C SER A 172 7.69 17.89 8.67
N ASP A 173 8.44 16.80 8.39
CA ASP A 173 8.85 16.39 7.05
C ASP A 173 7.81 15.52 6.31
N GLY A 174 6.63 15.34 6.89
CA GLY A 174 5.50 14.60 6.34
C GLY A 174 5.53 13.09 6.54
N TRP A 175 6.60 12.52 7.11
CA TRP A 175 6.65 11.09 7.41
C TRP A 175 5.67 10.69 8.52
N ILE A 176 4.99 9.54 8.35
CA ILE A 176 4.06 9.01 9.35
C ILE A 176 4.85 8.55 10.57
N GLN A 177 4.49 9.08 11.75
CA GLN A 177 5.10 8.74 13.03
C GLN A 177 4.52 7.45 13.61
N THR A 178 5.38 6.61 14.20
CA THR A 178 5.01 5.30 14.74
C THR A 178 5.72 4.97 16.05
N TYR A 179 6.21 5.97 16.77
CA TYR A 179 7.05 5.76 17.96
C TYR A 179 6.26 5.26 19.17
N THR A 180 4.99 5.62 19.28
CA THR A 180 4.15 5.25 20.41
C THR A 180 2.95 4.40 19.99
N ARG A 181 2.36 3.64 20.94
CA ARG A 181 1.12 2.91 20.70
C ARG A 181 -0.03 3.86 20.34
N PHE A 182 -0.06 5.04 20.95
CA PHE A 182 -1.07 6.06 20.67
C PHE A 182 -1.00 6.52 19.21
N GLN A 183 0.19 6.86 18.71
CA GLN A 183 0.38 7.26 17.30
C GLN A 183 0.01 6.13 16.33
N ASN A 184 0.34 4.89 16.65
CA ASN A 184 -0.03 3.74 15.83
C ASN A 184 -1.55 3.53 15.79
N CYS A 185 -2.25 3.70 16.91
CA CYS A 185 -3.70 3.63 16.98
C CYS A 185 -4.35 4.79 16.17
N GLN A 186 -3.84 6.00 16.30
CA GLN A 186 -4.27 7.15 15.51
C GLN A 186 -4.09 6.89 14.02
N ASN A 187 -2.93 6.39 13.60
CA ASN A 187 -2.63 6.08 12.20
C ASN A 187 -3.53 4.97 11.67
N TRP A 188 -3.83 3.95 12.48
CA TRP A 188 -4.77 2.90 12.10
C TRP A 188 -6.19 3.46 11.87
N ASN A 189 -6.68 4.30 12.76
CA ASN A 189 -8.00 4.94 12.61
C ASN A 189 -8.05 5.84 11.37
N ALA A 190 -6.99 6.61 11.12
CA ALA A 190 -6.86 7.41 9.90
C ALA A 190 -6.83 6.53 8.65
N TYR A 191 -6.12 5.41 8.70
CA TYR A 191 -6.04 4.46 7.61
C TYR A 191 -7.40 3.81 7.28
N ILE A 192 -8.17 3.42 8.27
CA ILE A 192 -9.52 2.85 8.05
C ILE A 192 -10.45 3.89 7.40
N ALA A 193 -10.37 5.16 7.82
CA ALA A 193 -11.13 6.22 7.17
C ALA A 193 -10.67 6.46 5.72
N TRP A 194 -9.36 6.43 5.47
CA TRP A 194 -8.77 6.50 4.14
C TRP A 194 -9.19 5.32 3.25
N ALA A 195 -9.17 4.10 3.77
CA ALA A 195 -9.58 2.91 3.02
C ALA A 195 -11.07 2.97 2.65
N ARG A 196 -11.93 3.41 3.58
CA ARG A 196 -13.35 3.66 3.29
C ARG A 196 -13.52 4.66 2.15
N PHE A 197 -12.84 5.80 2.24
CA PHE A 197 -12.88 6.80 1.18
C PHE A 197 -12.49 6.21 -0.18
N CYS A 198 -11.42 5.43 -0.25
CA CYS A 198 -10.98 4.84 -1.52
C CYS A 198 -12.00 3.85 -2.08
N ARG A 199 -12.67 3.07 -1.24
CA ARG A 199 -13.76 2.16 -1.68
C ARG A 199 -14.95 2.96 -2.20
N ASP A 200 -15.43 3.93 -1.42
CA ASP A 200 -16.58 4.77 -1.81
C ASP A 200 -16.32 5.48 -3.14
N TYR A 201 -15.08 5.93 -3.37
CA TYR A 201 -14.70 6.57 -4.63
C TYR A 201 -14.48 5.59 -5.77
N ALA A 202 -14.02 4.38 -5.51
CA ALA A 202 -13.94 3.33 -6.53
C ALA A 202 -15.34 2.97 -7.06
N GLU A 203 -16.34 2.86 -6.17
CA GLU A 203 -17.74 2.65 -6.55
C GLU A 203 -18.28 3.83 -7.39
N ARG A 204 -18.04 5.06 -6.96
CA ARG A 204 -18.48 6.27 -7.71
C ARG A 204 -17.82 6.37 -9.09
N VAL A 205 -16.53 6.03 -9.21
CA VAL A 205 -15.84 5.97 -10.50
C VAL A 205 -16.45 4.88 -11.38
N ALA A 206 -16.75 3.71 -10.81
CA ALA A 206 -17.39 2.63 -11.55
C ALA A 206 -18.77 3.05 -12.08
N GLU A 207 -19.58 3.67 -11.24
CA GLU A 207 -20.95 4.11 -11.61
C GLU A 207 -20.95 5.23 -12.68
N ASN A 208 -20.02 6.18 -12.58
CA ASN A 208 -20.04 7.39 -13.43
C ASN A 208 -19.12 7.30 -14.65
N CYS A 209 -18.14 6.41 -14.63
CA CYS A 209 -17.08 6.34 -15.64
C CYS A 209 -17.03 4.97 -16.37
N GLU A 210 -17.90 4.02 -15.98
CA GLU A 210 -17.92 2.66 -16.52
C GLU A 210 -16.57 1.94 -16.42
N LEU A 211 -15.84 2.18 -15.31
CA LEU A 211 -14.51 1.64 -15.05
C LEU A 211 -14.51 0.74 -13.80
N GLU A 212 -13.94 -0.43 -13.90
CA GLU A 212 -13.73 -1.32 -12.75
C GLU A 212 -12.53 -0.88 -11.92
N TRP A 213 -12.74 0.10 -11.04
CA TRP A 213 -11.72 0.56 -10.12
C TRP A 213 -11.82 -0.13 -8.76
N ARG A 214 -10.67 -0.30 -8.15
CA ARG A 214 -10.48 -0.83 -6.79
C ARG A 214 -10.03 0.31 -5.88
N ALA A 215 -10.09 0.13 -4.56
CA ALA A 215 -9.54 1.10 -3.62
C ALA A 215 -8.07 1.47 -3.94
N ARG A 216 -7.30 0.50 -4.41
CA ARG A 216 -5.91 0.67 -4.86
C ARG A 216 -5.79 1.59 -6.08
N ASP A 217 -6.71 1.53 -7.03
CA ASP A 217 -6.68 2.36 -8.23
C ASP A 217 -7.02 3.83 -7.91
N VAL A 218 -7.93 4.08 -6.97
CA VAL A 218 -8.20 5.42 -6.42
C VAL A 218 -6.94 6.00 -5.76
N GLU A 219 -6.25 5.21 -4.94
CA GLU A 219 -5.01 5.65 -4.30
C GLU A 219 -3.92 5.99 -5.33
N ILE A 220 -3.75 5.18 -6.38
CA ILE A 220 -2.80 5.45 -7.48
C ILE A 220 -3.11 6.80 -8.14
N ALA A 221 -4.37 7.07 -8.46
CA ALA A 221 -4.76 8.35 -9.07
C ALA A 221 -4.45 9.54 -8.16
N ILE A 222 -4.74 9.42 -6.86
CA ILE A 222 -4.47 10.46 -5.87
C ILE A 222 -2.96 10.69 -5.68
N TRP A 223 -2.18 9.61 -5.64
CA TRP A 223 -0.73 9.71 -5.51
C TRP A 223 -0.10 10.45 -6.69
N GLU A 224 -0.54 10.19 -7.92
CA GLU A 224 -0.09 10.93 -9.10
C GLU A 224 -0.62 12.37 -9.11
N ALA A 225 -1.88 12.58 -8.73
CA ALA A 225 -2.46 13.92 -8.63
C ALA A 225 -1.67 14.80 -7.65
N GLN A 226 -1.30 14.25 -6.49
CA GLN A 226 -0.48 14.96 -5.49
C GLN A 226 0.91 15.32 -6.02
N LYS A 227 1.53 14.44 -6.82
CA LYS A 227 2.86 14.71 -7.40
C LYS A 227 2.85 15.76 -8.50
N ARG A 228 1.76 15.86 -9.22
CA ARG A 228 1.63 16.67 -10.44
C ARG A 228 0.72 17.87 -10.28
N ASP A 229 0.22 18.11 -9.08
CA ASP A 229 -0.75 19.17 -8.77
C ASP A 229 -2.02 19.10 -9.64
N ILE A 230 -2.50 17.89 -9.92
CA ILE A 230 -3.74 17.66 -10.65
C ILE A 230 -4.91 17.82 -9.68
N ASN A 231 -5.86 18.70 -10.01
CA ASN A 231 -7.08 18.86 -9.23
C ASN A 231 -8.11 17.78 -9.60
N LEU A 232 -8.29 16.81 -8.72
CA LEU A 232 -9.29 15.77 -8.90
C LEU A 232 -10.69 16.30 -8.62
N ASN A 233 -11.64 16.01 -9.51
CA ASN A 233 -13.03 16.41 -9.36
C ASN A 233 -13.73 15.60 -8.26
N THR A 234 -14.71 16.22 -7.59
CA THR A 234 -15.58 15.54 -6.63
C THR A 234 -16.82 15.01 -7.33
N PHE A 235 -17.16 13.75 -7.08
CA PHE A 235 -18.48 13.22 -7.41
C PHE A 235 -19.44 13.66 -6.28
N LEU A 236 -20.37 14.54 -6.59
CA LEU A 236 -21.39 15.05 -5.67
C LEU A 236 -22.60 14.09 -5.62
#